data_098580efb5c9be3f476df94476f45319
#
_entry.id   098580efb5c9be3f476df94476f45319
#
_cell.length_a   1.000
_cell.length_b   1.000
_cell.length_c   1.000
_cell.angle_alpha   90.00
_cell.angle_beta   90.00
_cell.angle_gamma   90.00
#
_symmetry.space_group_name_H-M   'P 1'
#
loop_
_entity.id
_entity.type
_entity.pdbx_description
1 polymer ?
#
loop_
_entity_poly.entity_id
_entity_poly.type
_entity_poly.pdbx_seq_one_letter_code
_entity_poly.pdbx_strand_id
1 'polypeptide(L)'
;ELGFKAIRILPWLWSLPPTDRRFYPVYVACCEMGVPFCTQIGHTGPLMPSEVGRPIYLDQVALEFPELTIVGGHIGYPWTDEAIAVATKHRNVYIDTSAYTVDRYPPQLVDYLKHHGSQKVLFGSNYPMITPAKALAGLDSLGLDETTRSYFLEDNARRVYGL
;
A
#
# COMPACT_ATOMS: atom_id res chain seq x y z
N GLU A 1 -17.39 5.69 19.61
CA GLU A 1 -16.36 5.17 18.69
C GLU A 1 -16.58 5.78 17.30
N LEU A 2 -15.48 6.30 16.70
CA LEU A 2 -15.58 7.06 15.44
C LEU A 2 -15.57 6.14 14.19
N GLY A 3 -15.38 4.83 14.34
CA GLY A 3 -15.43 3.84 13.28
C GLY A 3 -14.28 3.92 12.26
N PHE A 4 -13.14 4.54 12.61
CA PHE A 4 -11.96 4.53 11.77
C PHE A 4 -11.47 3.11 11.51
N LYS A 5 -11.04 2.83 10.27
CA LYS A 5 -10.62 1.49 9.80
C LYS A 5 -9.12 1.33 9.66
N ALA A 6 -8.34 2.41 9.74
CA ALA A 6 -6.90 2.39 9.65
C ALA A 6 -6.29 3.67 10.24
N ILE A 7 -5.00 3.62 10.54
CA ILE A 7 -4.19 4.81 10.83
C ILE A 7 -3.22 5.03 9.67
N ARG A 8 -3.13 6.26 9.16
CA ARG A 8 -2.21 6.60 8.07
C ARG A 8 -1.18 7.64 8.50
N ILE A 9 0.09 7.36 8.20
CA ILE A 9 1.21 8.28 8.36
C ILE A 9 1.87 8.54 7.00
N LEU A 10 2.29 9.80 6.80
CA LEU A 10 3.03 10.23 5.61
C LEU A 10 4.48 10.52 6.06
N PRO A 11 5.45 9.64 5.78
CA PRO A 11 6.83 9.76 6.29
C PRO A 11 7.49 11.10 5.96
N TRP A 12 7.24 11.63 4.76
CA TRP A 12 7.81 12.88 4.29
C TRP A 12 7.35 14.11 5.09
N LEU A 13 6.14 14.10 5.69
CA LEU A 13 5.68 15.20 6.57
C LEU A 13 6.58 15.39 7.79
N TRP A 14 7.18 14.31 8.25
CA TRP A 14 8.01 14.29 9.44
C TRP A 14 9.50 14.19 9.12
N SER A 15 9.85 13.98 7.82
CA SER A 15 11.21 13.65 7.38
C SER A 15 11.82 12.46 8.13
N LEU A 16 10.96 11.44 8.42
CA LEU A 16 11.32 10.26 9.19
C LEU A 16 10.89 9.00 8.44
N PRO A 17 11.80 8.00 8.29
CA PRO A 17 11.41 6.72 7.73
C PRO A 17 10.50 5.93 8.69
N PRO A 18 9.70 4.99 8.18
CA PRO A 18 8.86 4.13 9.02
C PRO A 18 9.62 3.37 10.12
N THR A 19 10.92 3.17 9.97
CA THR A 19 11.79 2.54 10.98
C THR A 19 12.12 3.42 12.18
N ASP A 20 11.73 4.69 12.15
CA ASP A 20 11.97 5.58 13.28
C ASP A 20 11.12 5.16 14.50
N ARG A 21 11.76 4.95 15.63
CA ARG A 21 11.13 4.44 16.86
C ARG A 21 10.01 5.33 17.41
N ARG A 22 9.95 6.59 17.01
CA ARG A 22 8.86 7.50 17.37
C ARG A 22 7.51 7.03 16.83
N PHE A 23 7.49 6.21 15.77
CA PHE A 23 6.26 5.61 15.23
C PHE A 23 5.86 4.31 15.94
N TYR A 24 6.74 3.66 16.68
CA TYR A 24 6.46 2.37 17.33
C TYR A 24 5.23 2.37 18.24
N PRO A 25 4.96 3.43 19.05
CA PRO A 25 3.70 3.48 19.82
C PRO A 25 2.44 3.43 18.93
N VAL A 26 2.50 3.97 17.71
CA VAL A 26 1.40 3.89 16.74
C VAL A 26 1.25 2.46 16.23
N TYR A 27 2.34 1.76 15.96
CA TYR A 27 2.30 0.36 15.51
C TYR A 27 1.72 -0.56 16.58
N VAL A 28 2.12 -0.38 17.85
CA VAL A 28 1.55 -1.09 18.99
C VAL A 28 0.04 -0.83 19.08
N ALA A 29 -0.38 0.42 19.01
CA ALA A 29 -1.80 0.77 19.04
C ALA A 29 -2.59 0.17 17.86
N CYS A 30 -2.02 0.12 16.67
CA CYS A 30 -2.64 -0.54 15.52
C CYS A 30 -2.83 -2.05 15.76
N CYS A 31 -1.81 -2.73 16.32
CA CYS A 31 -1.90 -4.14 16.68
C CYS A 31 -2.99 -4.37 17.73
N GLU A 32 -3.00 -3.59 18.82
CA GLU A 32 -3.97 -3.71 19.90
C GLU A 32 -5.42 -3.47 19.45
N MET A 33 -5.61 -2.53 18.52
CA MET A 33 -6.92 -2.23 17.95
C MET A 33 -7.33 -3.14 16.78
N GLY A 34 -6.41 -3.97 16.28
CA GLY A 34 -6.65 -4.80 15.10
C GLY A 34 -6.91 -3.99 13.81
N VAL A 35 -6.30 -2.81 13.67
CA VAL A 35 -6.46 -1.95 12.48
C VAL A 35 -5.16 -1.83 11.69
N PRO A 36 -5.21 -1.74 10.35
CA PRO A 36 -4.03 -1.57 9.53
C PRO A 36 -3.30 -0.24 9.80
N PHE A 37 -1.98 -0.30 9.71
CA PHE A 37 -1.13 0.85 9.54
C PHE A 37 -0.93 1.11 8.04
N CYS A 38 -1.30 2.29 7.57
CA CYS A 38 -1.12 2.72 6.19
C CYS A 38 -0.02 3.78 6.11
N THR A 39 0.82 3.69 5.11
CA THR A 39 1.86 4.69 4.87
C THR A 39 2.05 4.94 3.38
N GLN A 40 2.40 6.18 3.03
CA GLN A 40 2.80 6.46 1.66
C GLN A 40 4.21 5.91 1.42
N ILE A 41 4.38 5.17 0.34
CA ILE A 41 5.67 4.69 -0.16
C ILE A 41 5.97 5.29 -1.54
N GLY A 42 7.27 5.41 -1.85
CA GLY A 42 7.70 6.00 -3.11
C GLY A 42 7.90 7.53 -3.03
N HIS A 43 7.91 8.17 -4.19
CA HIS A 43 8.16 9.61 -4.26
C HIS A 43 7.00 10.43 -3.69
N THR A 44 7.32 11.64 -3.23
CA THR A 44 6.33 12.59 -2.73
C THR A 44 5.75 13.42 -3.87
N GLY A 45 4.48 13.82 -3.76
CA GLY A 45 3.89 14.86 -4.63
C GLY A 45 4.41 16.27 -4.29
N PRO A 46 4.46 16.65 -3.00
CA PRO A 46 5.12 17.90 -2.58
C PRO A 46 6.62 17.91 -2.86
N LEU A 47 7.22 19.10 -3.02
CA LEU A 47 8.67 19.30 -3.22
C LEU A 47 9.44 19.05 -1.91
N MET A 48 9.55 17.79 -1.55
CA MET A 48 10.23 17.29 -0.35
C MET A 48 11.06 16.05 -0.69
N PRO A 49 12.11 15.74 0.10
CA PRO A 49 12.88 14.51 -0.11
C PRO A 49 12.01 13.26 -0.01
N SER A 50 12.14 12.37 -1.00
CA SER A 50 11.35 11.13 -1.08
C SER A 50 11.99 9.94 -0.33
N GLU A 51 13.27 10.03 0.02
CA GLU A 51 14.05 8.89 0.57
C GLU A 51 13.37 8.21 1.76
N VAL A 52 12.78 8.98 2.68
CA VAL A 52 12.09 8.45 3.86
C VAL A 52 10.86 7.58 3.51
N GLY A 53 10.38 7.65 2.28
CA GLY A 53 9.27 6.85 1.77
C GLY A 53 9.71 5.59 1.03
N ARG A 54 10.99 5.21 1.02
CA ARG A 54 11.41 3.98 0.35
C ARG A 54 10.72 2.75 0.93
N PRO A 55 10.17 1.88 0.07
CA PRO A 55 9.43 0.70 0.53
C PRO A 55 10.26 -0.26 1.38
N ILE A 56 11.58 -0.31 1.16
CA ILE A 56 12.47 -1.22 1.90
C ILE A 56 12.45 -0.98 3.42
N TYR A 57 12.12 0.22 3.89
CA TYR A 57 11.99 0.48 5.32
C TYR A 57 10.85 -0.31 5.97
N LEU A 58 9.85 -0.74 5.20
CA LEU A 58 8.78 -1.58 5.72
C LEU A 58 9.24 -3.01 6.02
N ASP A 59 10.37 -3.45 5.45
CA ASP A 59 10.94 -4.77 5.73
C ASP A 59 11.25 -4.95 7.22
N GLN A 60 11.95 -3.97 7.81
CA GLN A 60 12.26 -3.98 9.23
C GLN A 60 11.00 -3.89 10.10
N VAL A 61 10.08 -2.97 9.77
CA VAL A 61 8.83 -2.81 10.53
C VAL A 61 8.01 -4.09 10.53
N ALA A 62 7.89 -4.76 9.38
CA ALA A 62 7.16 -6.01 9.26
C ALA A 62 7.77 -7.17 10.05
N LEU A 63 9.10 -7.18 10.22
CA LEU A 63 9.82 -8.16 11.04
C LEU A 63 9.62 -7.89 12.54
N GLU A 64 9.68 -6.64 12.95
CA GLU A 64 9.55 -6.25 14.36
C GLU A 64 8.08 -6.29 14.85
N PHE A 65 7.13 -6.12 13.93
CA PHE A 65 5.69 -6.15 14.20
C PHE A 65 4.97 -7.15 13.28
N PRO A 66 5.17 -8.45 13.45
CA PRO A 66 4.60 -9.47 12.54
C PRO A 66 3.07 -9.55 12.56
N GLU A 67 2.44 -9.00 13.59
CA GLU A 67 0.98 -8.92 13.74
C GLU A 67 0.37 -7.66 13.11
N LEU A 68 1.22 -6.66 12.80
CA LEU A 68 0.79 -5.41 12.21
C LEU A 68 0.45 -5.60 10.74
N THR A 69 -0.78 -5.35 10.36
CA THR A 69 -1.14 -5.23 8.94
C THR A 69 -0.62 -3.90 8.39
N ILE A 70 0.22 -3.95 7.36
CA ILE A 70 0.88 -2.78 6.76
C ILE A 70 0.41 -2.60 5.32
N VAL A 71 -0.05 -1.40 4.98
CA VAL A 71 -0.45 -1.04 3.61
C VAL A 71 0.45 0.09 3.11
N GLY A 72 1.30 -0.23 2.13
CA GLY A 72 2.12 0.74 1.40
C GLY A 72 1.34 1.34 0.23
N GLY A 73 0.97 2.60 0.34
CA GLY A 73 0.22 3.31 -0.69
C GLY A 73 1.09 3.95 -1.77
N HIS A 74 0.53 4.15 -2.95
CA HIS A 74 1.16 4.81 -4.11
C HIS A 74 2.20 3.95 -4.85
N ILE A 75 2.03 2.64 -4.88
CA ILE A 75 2.83 1.64 -5.65
C ILE A 75 4.36 1.66 -5.43
N GLY A 76 4.88 2.56 -4.61
CA GLY A 76 6.32 2.64 -4.32
C GLY A 76 7.19 3.28 -5.40
N TYR A 77 6.63 3.85 -6.49
CA TYR A 77 7.43 4.46 -7.55
C TYR A 77 8.43 5.53 -7.00
N PRO A 78 9.71 5.55 -7.45
CA PRO A 78 10.34 4.73 -8.49
C PRO A 78 10.85 3.36 -7.99
N TRP A 79 10.72 3.03 -6.71
CA TRP A 79 11.22 1.80 -6.07
C TRP A 79 10.15 0.71 -5.99
N THR A 80 9.34 0.54 -7.05
CA THR A 80 8.24 -0.44 -7.05
C THR A 80 8.72 -1.87 -6.83
N ASP A 81 9.93 -2.22 -7.30
CA ASP A 81 10.52 -3.55 -7.08
C ASP A 81 10.81 -3.80 -5.58
N GLU A 82 11.20 -2.78 -4.82
CA GLU A 82 11.32 -2.90 -3.36
C GLU A 82 9.95 -3.17 -2.70
N ALA A 83 8.90 -2.45 -3.14
CA ALA A 83 7.54 -2.67 -2.62
C ALA A 83 7.08 -4.10 -2.89
N ILE A 84 7.30 -4.62 -4.10
CA ILE A 84 6.99 -6.01 -4.49
C ILE A 84 7.79 -7.00 -3.65
N ALA A 85 9.10 -6.78 -3.50
CA ALA A 85 9.97 -7.67 -2.72
C ALA A 85 9.52 -7.76 -1.25
N VAL A 86 9.19 -6.62 -0.63
CA VAL A 86 8.73 -6.56 0.76
C VAL A 86 7.34 -7.23 0.91
N ALA A 87 6.40 -6.93 -0.01
CA ALA A 87 5.06 -7.53 0.03
C ALA A 87 5.10 -9.06 -0.23
N THR A 88 6.05 -9.54 -1.03
CA THR A 88 6.27 -10.97 -1.27
C THR A 88 6.85 -11.66 -0.04
N LYS A 89 7.84 -11.03 0.61
CA LYS A 89 8.52 -11.59 1.78
C LYS A 89 7.61 -11.65 3.01
N HIS A 90 6.77 -10.64 3.22
CA HIS A 90 5.98 -10.46 4.43
C HIS A 90 4.49 -10.70 4.19
N ARG A 91 3.92 -11.67 4.92
CA ARG A 91 2.48 -11.99 4.82
C ARG A 91 1.57 -10.82 5.22
N ASN A 92 2.06 -9.93 6.08
CA ASN A 92 1.33 -8.80 6.66
C ASN A 92 1.52 -7.48 5.91
N VAL A 93 2.25 -7.47 4.76
CA VAL A 93 2.48 -6.27 3.94
C VAL A 93 1.68 -6.36 2.64
N TYR A 94 1.04 -5.25 2.29
CA TYR A 94 0.19 -5.07 1.11
C TYR A 94 0.59 -3.81 0.36
N ILE A 95 0.26 -3.75 -0.94
CA ILE A 95 0.47 -2.59 -1.81
C ILE A 95 -0.88 -2.01 -2.21
N ASP A 96 -1.05 -0.70 -2.10
CA ASP A 96 -2.23 0.05 -2.54
C ASP A 96 -1.87 0.89 -3.77
N THR A 97 -2.71 0.81 -4.81
CA THR A 97 -2.46 1.47 -6.10
C THR A 97 -2.93 2.93 -6.16
N SER A 98 -3.32 3.51 -5.03
CA SER A 98 -3.79 4.90 -4.98
C SER A 98 -2.80 5.89 -5.60
N ALA A 99 -3.33 7.03 -6.08
CA ALA A 99 -2.63 8.09 -6.78
C ALA A 99 -2.11 7.73 -8.19
N TYR A 100 -2.39 6.55 -8.70
CA TYR A 100 -2.03 6.12 -10.05
C TYR A 100 -3.27 5.66 -10.82
N THR A 101 -3.27 5.91 -12.12
CA THR A 101 -4.22 5.36 -13.06
C THR A 101 -3.66 4.08 -13.68
N VAL A 102 -4.51 3.19 -14.16
CA VAL A 102 -4.11 1.88 -14.71
C VAL A 102 -3.01 2.00 -15.78
N ASP A 103 -3.10 3.00 -16.66
CA ASP A 103 -2.12 3.25 -17.72
C ASP A 103 -0.72 3.63 -17.21
N ARG A 104 -0.61 3.95 -15.92
CA ARG A 104 0.65 4.32 -15.27
C ARG A 104 1.21 3.24 -14.36
N TYR A 105 0.57 2.08 -14.29
CA TYR A 105 1.11 0.97 -13.50
C TYR A 105 2.38 0.43 -14.16
N PRO A 106 3.51 0.34 -13.42
CA PRO A 106 4.74 -0.22 -13.97
C PRO A 106 4.53 -1.70 -14.32
N PRO A 107 5.17 -2.19 -15.40
CA PRO A 107 4.98 -3.57 -15.86
C PRO A 107 5.21 -4.64 -14.78
N GLN A 108 6.21 -4.46 -13.91
CA GLN A 108 6.50 -5.38 -12.81
C GLN A 108 5.37 -5.47 -11.78
N LEU A 109 4.65 -4.37 -11.54
CA LEU A 109 3.49 -4.39 -10.65
C LEU A 109 2.32 -5.14 -11.29
N VAL A 110 2.10 -4.94 -12.59
CA VAL A 110 1.06 -5.65 -13.36
C VAL A 110 1.36 -7.15 -13.38
N ASP A 111 2.60 -7.53 -13.63
CA ASP A 111 3.04 -8.92 -13.59
C ASP A 111 2.85 -9.54 -12.20
N TYR A 112 3.27 -8.84 -11.16
CA TYR A 112 3.08 -9.25 -9.77
C TYR A 112 1.60 -9.46 -9.45
N LEU A 113 0.74 -8.50 -9.77
CA LEU A 113 -0.71 -8.58 -9.55
C LEU A 113 -1.33 -9.81 -10.23
N LYS A 114 -0.91 -10.12 -11.45
CA LYS A 114 -1.45 -11.24 -12.24
C LYS A 114 -1.03 -12.62 -11.73
N HIS A 115 0.14 -12.76 -11.12
CA HIS A 115 0.72 -14.06 -10.80
C HIS A 115 0.84 -14.31 -9.29
N HIS A 116 1.66 -13.54 -8.58
CA HIS A 116 2.02 -13.83 -7.19
C HIS A 116 1.38 -12.87 -6.18
N GLY A 117 0.93 -11.72 -6.65
CA GLY A 117 0.42 -10.64 -5.81
C GLY A 117 -1.09 -10.42 -5.85
N SER A 118 -1.87 -11.34 -6.43
CA SER A 118 -3.32 -11.17 -6.56
C SER A 118 -4.01 -10.86 -5.23
N GLN A 119 -3.54 -11.45 -4.13
CA GLN A 119 -4.05 -11.20 -2.78
C GLN A 119 -3.27 -10.14 -1.99
N LYS A 120 -2.34 -9.45 -2.64
CA LYS A 120 -1.41 -8.48 -2.00
C LYS A 120 -1.59 -7.06 -2.48
N VAL A 121 -2.23 -6.87 -3.63
CA VAL A 121 -2.43 -5.56 -4.25
C VAL A 121 -3.87 -5.15 -4.09
N LEU A 122 -4.09 -3.95 -3.55
CA LEU A 122 -5.40 -3.34 -3.35
C LEU A 122 -5.62 -2.20 -4.33
N PHE A 123 -6.83 -2.08 -4.85
CA PHE A 123 -7.23 -0.90 -5.59
C PHE A 123 -7.41 0.30 -4.65
N GLY A 124 -6.88 1.44 -5.06
CA GLY A 124 -7.12 2.74 -4.45
C GLY A 124 -7.11 3.84 -5.50
N SER A 125 -7.90 4.89 -5.32
CA SER A 125 -7.94 6.04 -6.23
C SER A 125 -7.18 7.26 -5.69
N ASN A 126 -7.07 7.39 -4.38
CA ASN A 126 -6.62 8.60 -3.71
C ASN A 126 -7.60 9.78 -3.92
N TYR A 127 -8.90 9.47 -3.89
CA TYR A 127 -9.94 10.50 -3.97
C TYR A 127 -9.76 11.55 -2.85
N PRO A 128 -9.96 12.85 -3.10
CA PRO A 128 -10.53 13.46 -4.32
C PRO A 128 -9.49 13.80 -5.43
N MET A 129 -8.21 13.48 -5.25
CA MET A 129 -7.17 13.80 -6.25
C MET A 129 -7.44 13.11 -7.59
N ILE A 130 -7.77 11.82 -7.54
CA ILE A 130 -8.17 11.01 -8.70
C ILE A 130 -9.52 10.38 -8.39
N THR A 131 -10.51 10.56 -9.28
CA THR A 131 -11.80 9.89 -9.10
C THR A 131 -11.69 8.39 -9.34
N PRO A 132 -12.49 7.54 -8.66
CA PRO A 132 -12.49 6.10 -8.92
C PRO A 132 -12.68 5.75 -10.39
N ALA A 133 -13.59 6.43 -11.09
CA ALA A 133 -13.81 6.21 -12.52
C ALA A 133 -12.54 6.49 -13.36
N LYS A 134 -11.80 7.55 -13.04
CA LYS A 134 -10.54 7.87 -13.72
C LYS A 134 -9.44 6.85 -13.37
N ALA A 135 -9.35 6.44 -12.12
CA ALA A 135 -8.37 5.46 -11.67
C ALA A 135 -8.58 4.09 -12.33
N LEU A 136 -9.84 3.71 -12.59
CA LEU A 136 -10.22 2.44 -13.21
C LEU A 136 -10.27 2.49 -14.75
N ALA A 137 -10.08 3.65 -15.35
CA ALA A 137 -10.07 3.75 -16.81
C ALA A 137 -8.99 2.82 -17.39
N GLY A 138 -9.40 1.96 -18.32
CA GLY A 138 -8.50 0.99 -18.94
C GLY A 138 -8.25 -0.28 -18.12
N LEU A 139 -9.00 -0.56 -17.06
CA LEU A 139 -8.80 -1.74 -16.20
C LEU A 139 -8.75 -3.05 -17.00
N ASP A 140 -9.56 -3.19 -18.05
CA ASP A 140 -9.59 -4.40 -18.86
C ASP A 140 -8.26 -4.64 -19.63
N SER A 141 -7.47 -3.58 -19.85
CA SER A 141 -6.15 -3.71 -20.48
C SER A 141 -5.11 -4.44 -19.60
N LEU A 142 -5.36 -4.55 -18.30
CA LEU A 142 -4.52 -5.34 -17.42
C LEU A 142 -4.63 -6.85 -17.71
N GLY A 143 -5.72 -7.30 -18.33
CA GLY A 143 -5.95 -8.71 -18.65
C GLY A 143 -5.99 -9.59 -17.40
N LEU A 144 -6.63 -9.11 -16.34
CA LEU A 144 -6.85 -9.87 -15.10
C LEU A 144 -7.95 -10.93 -15.34
N ASP A 145 -7.76 -12.13 -14.81
CA ASP A 145 -8.86 -13.08 -14.69
C ASP A 145 -9.90 -12.60 -13.66
N GLU A 146 -11.07 -13.23 -13.65
CA GLU A 146 -12.19 -12.82 -12.80
C GLU A 146 -11.85 -12.85 -11.31
N THR A 147 -11.12 -13.87 -10.87
CA THR A 147 -10.71 -14.04 -9.47
C THR A 147 -9.71 -12.96 -9.05
N THR A 148 -8.68 -12.73 -9.84
CA THR A 148 -7.69 -11.68 -9.57
C THR A 148 -8.33 -10.29 -9.60
N ARG A 149 -9.27 -10.07 -10.52
CA ARG A 149 -10.03 -8.83 -10.60
C ARG A 149 -10.87 -8.58 -9.34
N SER A 150 -11.55 -9.60 -8.82
CA SER A 150 -12.32 -9.52 -7.56
C SER A 150 -11.40 -9.17 -6.39
N TYR A 151 -10.30 -9.90 -6.23
CA TYR A 151 -9.30 -9.60 -5.20
C TYR A 151 -8.81 -8.15 -5.27
N PHE A 152 -8.41 -7.71 -6.46
CA PHE A 152 -7.86 -6.37 -6.64
C PHE A 152 -8.86 -5.27 -6.31
N LEU A 153 -10.10 -5.40 -6.79
CA LEU A 153 -11.09 -4.34 -6.66
C LEU A 153 -11.79 -4.28 -5.30
N GLU A 154 -11.95 -5.43 -4.62
CA GLU A 154 -12.82 -5.51 -3.45
C GLU A 154 -12.28 -6.42 -2.34
N ASP A 155 -12.03 -7.71 -2.62
CA ASP A 155 -11.84 -8.72 -1.58
C ASP A 155 -10.61 -8.46 -0.70
N ASN A 156 -9.52 -7.98 -1.31
CA ASN A 156 -8.33 -7.61 -0.56
C ASN A 156 -8.62 -6.46 0.41
N ALA A 157 -9.34 -5.44 -0.04
CA ALA A 157 -9.69 -4.31 0.81
C ALA A 157 -10.61 -4.74 1.95
N ARG A 158 -11.63 -5.57 1.66
CA ARG A 158 -12.52 -6.13 2.70
C ARG A 158 -11.73 -6.89 3.75
N ARG A 159 -10.83 -7.76 3.33
CA ARG A 159 -10.00 -8.56 4.24
C ARG A 159 -9.05 -7.71 5.06
N VAL A 160 -8.36 -6.76 4.43
CA VAL A 160 -7.32 -5.93 5.06
C VAL A 160 -7.92 -4.91 6.04
N TYR A 161 -9.06 -4.31 5.70
CA TYR A 161 -9.69 -3.26 6.52
C TYR A 161 -10.85 -3.75 7.39
N GLY A 162 -11.21 -5.03 7.33
CA GLY A 162 -12.32 -5.59 8.10
C GLY A 162 -13.66 -4.93 7.72
N LEU A 163 -13.98 -4.89 6.42
CA LEU A 163 -15.20 -4.28 5.86
C LEU A 163 -16.29 -5.32 5.61
#